data_603c57809f7ddc08795ee5f37ee04435
#
_entry.id   603c57809f7ddc08795ee5f37ee04435
#
_cell.length_a   1.000
_cell.length_b   1.000
_cell.length_c   1.000
_cell.angle_alpha   90.00
_cell.angle_beta   90.00
_cell.angle_gamma   90.00
#
_symmetry.space_group_name_H-M   'P 1'
#
loop_
_entity.id
_entity.type
_entity.pdbx_description
1 polymer ?
#
loop_
_entity_poly.entity_id
_entity_poly.type
_entity_poly.pdbx_seq_one_letter_code
_entity_poly.pdbx_strand_id
1 'polypeptide(L)'
;MWEHMTEQQYQHEVIVPDKGFPFKLFLFEGHSGKYIREKHWHRSIEIFAVQEGELDFILDTTHYHLGEGEFIIVNSNEVHAIHANRPNHTIVLQIPLNQFASYFKGEQFIWFSHSERTYDEQVACLIFRMYKVYRMQTDGYDFEILSMFY
;
A
#
# COMPACT_ATOMS: atom_id res chain seq x y z
N MET A 1 10.15 19.61 16.48
CA MET A 1 10.63 18.32 15.93
C MET A 1 10.12 18.05 14.52
N TRP A 2 9.55 19.05 13.91
CA TRP A 2 9.03 19.02 12.54
C TRP A 2 10.06 19.47 11.50
N GLU A 3 11.20 20.00 11.99
CA GLU A 3 12.19 20.74 11.18
C GLU A 3 13.17 19.86 10.39
N HIS A 4 13.07 18.53 10.49
CA HIS A 4 14.01 17.64 9.81
C HIS A 4 13.38 16.68 8.81
N MET A 5 12.13 16.88 8.45
CA MET A 5 11.57 16.21 7.29
C MET A 5 12.04 16.99 6.06
N THR A 6 13.08 16.51 5.43
CA THR A 6 13.67 17.17 4.25
C THR A 6 12.65 17.28 3.13
N GLU A 7 12.74 18.32 2.32
CA GLU A 7 11.94 18.55 1.11
C GLU A 7 11.84 17.30 0.20
N GLN A 8 12.79 16.37 0.30
CA GLN A 8 12.80 15.10 -0.42
C GLN A 8 11.61 14.20 -0.07
N GLN A 9 10.96 14.38 1.07
CA GLN A 9 9.80 13.58 1.46
C GLN A 9 8.50 14.04 0.80
N TYR A 10 8.49 15.21 0.20
CA TYR A 10 7.35 15.77 -0.54
C TYR A 10 7.42 15.51 -2.04
N GLN A 11 8.50 14.90 -2.51
CA GLN A 11 8.72 14.70 -3.93
C GLN A 11 7.95 13.48 -4.46
N HIS A 12 7.79 13.44 -5.77
CA HIS A 12 7.28 12.28 -6.49
C HIS A 12 8.12 11.05 -6.14
N GLU A 13 7.49 10.06 -5.54
CA GLU A 13 8.13 8.80 -5.21
C GLU A 13 8.12 7.88 -6.43
N VAL A 14 9.31 7.44 -6.84
CA VAL A 14 9.46 6.44 -7.90
C VAL A 14 9.38 5.06 -7.30
N ILE A 15 8.32 4.32 -7.64
CA ILE A 15 8.12 2.95 -7.18
C ILE A 15 8.87 2.00 -8.12
N VAL A 16 9.84 1.28 -7.55
CA VAL A 16 10.61 0.26 -8.26
C VAL A 16 10.14 -1.11 -7.78
N PRO A 17 9.54 -1.93 -8.65
CA PRO A 17 9.13 -3.28 -8.28
C PRO A 17 10.31 -4.13 -7.80
N ASP A 18 10.02 -5.08 -6.93
CA ASP A 18 10.99 -6.06 -6.50
C ASP A 18 11.44 -6.93 -7.69
N LYS A 19 12.70 -7.35 -7.67
CA LYS A 19 13.26 -8.13 -8.78
C LYS A 19 12.46 -9.41 -9.03
N GLY A 20 11.99 -9.58 -10.26
CA GLY A 20 11.19 -10.74 -10.67
C GLY A 20 9.70 -10.61 -10.43
N PHE A 21 9.23 -9.49 -9.87
CA PHE A 21 7.81 -9.24 -9.63
C PHE A 21 7.33 -7.97 -10.35
N PRO A 22 6.07 -7.94 -10.79
CA PRO A 22 5.48 -6.74 -11.38
C PRO A 22 4.99 -5.73 -10.34
N PHE A 23 5.38 -5.86 -9.08
CA PHE A 23 4.95 -5.03 -7.96
C PHE A 23 6.05 -4.95 -6.92
N LYS A 24 5.86 -4.06 -5.94
CA LYS A 24 6.67 -4.02 -4.73
C LYS A 24 5.80 -4.39 -3.52
N LEU A 25 6.34 -5.22 -2.64
CA LEU A 25 5.65 -5.70 -1.46
C LEU A 25 6.58 -5.53 -0.25
N PHE A 26 6.14 -4.81 0.77
CA PHE A 26 6.97 -4.56 1.94
C PHE A 26 6.16 -4.36 3.22
N LEU A 27 6.85 -4.47 4.35
CA LEU A 27 6.31 -4.20 5.67
C LEU A 27 6.59 -2.75 6.05
N PHE A 28 5.55 -2.05 6.48
CA PHE A 28 5.62 -0.77 7.12
C PHE A 28 5.38 -0.96 8.62
N GLU A 29 6.30 -0.49 9.46
CA GLU A 29 6.20 -0.58 10.90
C GLU A 29 6.33 0.79 11.55
N GLY A 30 5.42 1.11 12.49
CA GLY A 30 5.54 2.24 13.39
C GLY A 30 5.85 1.74 14.79
N HIS A 31 7.06 2.00 15.27
CA HIS A 31 7.50 1.47 16.58
C HIS A 31 7.30 2.40 17.75
N SER A 32 7.35 3.70 17.53
CA SER A 32 7.48 4.69 18.61
C SER A 32 6.25 5.57 18.82
N GLY A 33 5.13 5.20 18.25
CA GLY A 33 3.89 5.94 18.45
C GLY A 33 3.78 7.27 17.72
N LYS A 34 4.72 7.65 16.87
CA LYS A 34 4.60 8.85 16.02
C LYS A 34 5.38 8.68 14.73
N TYR A 35 4.75 8.10 13.74
CA TYR A 35 5.23 8.15 12.38
C TYR A 35 4.29 9.00 11.56
N ILE A 36 4.86 9.97 10.86
CA ILE A 36 4.10 10.83 9.95
C ILE A 36 4.82 10.80 8.61
N ARG A 37 4.13 10.31 7.60
CA ARG A 37 4.56 10.49 6.23
C ARG A 37 3.69 11.57 5.62
N GLU A 38 4.35 12.68 5.28
CA GLU A 38 3.70 13.84 4.71
C GLU A 38 3.07 13.55 3.35
N LYS A 39 2.21 14.44 2.93
CA LYS A 39 1.51 14.35 1.65
C LYS A 39 2.47 14.16 0.49
N HIS A 40 2.28 13.10 -0.27
CA HIS A 40 3.05 12.78 -1.47
C HIS A 40 2.15 12.10 -2.50
N TRP A 41 2.66 11.88 -3.68
CA TRP A 41 1.96 11.18 -4.75
C TRP A 41 2.93 10.35 -5.59
N HIS A 42 2.41 9.38 -6.32
CA HIS A 42 3.17 8.52 -7.21
C HIS A 42 2.28 7.95 -8.32
N ARG A 43 2.92 7.36 -9.35
CA ARG A 43 2.23 6.72 -10.49
C ARG A 43 2.09 5.22 -10.26
N SER A 44 1.49 4.86 -9.17
CA SER A 44 1.19 3.47 -8.84
C SER A 44 -0.08 3.42 -8.00
N ILE A 45 -0.67 2.24 -7.95
CA ILE A 45 -1.73 1.93 -7.00
C ILE A 45 -1.06 1.36 -5.76
N GLU A 46 -1.43 1.83 -4.59
CA GLU A 46 -0.95 1.26 -3.33
C GLU A 46 -2.11 0.71 -2.53
N ILE A 47 -1.88 -0.44 -1.90
CA ILE A 47 -2.82 -1.02 -0.95
C ILE A 47 -2.11 -1.16 0.38
N PHE A 48 -2.66 -0.53 1.41
CA PHE A 48 -2.17 -0.62 2.79
C PHE A 48 -3.11 -1.53 3.57
N ALA A 49 -2.62 -2.66 4.01
CA ALA A 49 -3.39 -3.65 4.78
C ALA A 49 -2.81 -3.78 6.18
N VAL A 50 -3.58 -3.44 7.20
CA VAL A 50 -3.14 -3.45 8.60
C VAL A 50 -3.22 -4.87 9.14
N GLN A 51 -2.08 -5.46 9.48
CA GLN A 51 -1.99 -6.78 10.07
C GLN A 51 -2.13 -6.75 11.58
N GLU A 52 -1.47 -5.78 12.22
CA GLU A 52 -1.51 -5.57 13.66
C GLU A 52 -1.55 -4.08 13.98
N GLY A 53 -2.29 -3.72 15.02
CA GLY A 53 -2.36 -2.35 15.48
C GLY A 53 -3.34 -1.49 14.71
N GLU A 54 -3.02 -0.22 14.61
CA GLU A 54 -3.89 0.81 14.02
C GLU A 54 -3.08 1.78 13.18
N LEU A 55 -3.73 2.35 12.17
CA LEU A 55 -3.12 3.31 11.27
C LEU A 55 -4.14 4.39 10.88
N ASP A 56 -3.76 5.65 11.04
CA ASP A 56 -4.55 6.77 10.55
C ASP A 56 -4.04 7.20 9.18
N PHE A 57 -4.97 7.43 8.26
CA PHE A 57 -4.67 7.73 6.88
C PHE A 57 -5.47 8.95 6.43
N ILE A 58 -4.84 9.82 5.65
CA ILE A 58 -5.49 10.96 5.03
C ILE A 58 -5.36 10.81 3.52
N LEU A 59 -6.51 10.69 2.84
CA LEU A 59 -6.59 10.74 1.38
C LEU A 59 -7.22 12.06 0.98
N ASP A 60 -6.47 12.87 0.25
CA ASP A 60 -6.84 14.25 -0.06
C ASP A 60 -7.18 15.03 1.21
N THR A 61 -8.46 15.16 1.54
CA THR A 61 -8.94 15.83 2.75
C THR A 61 -9.72 14.91 3.70
N THR A 62 -9.87 13.63 3.35
CA THR A 62 -10.67 12.68 4.12
C THR A 62 -9.78 11.84 5.03
N HIS A 63 -10.17 11.75 6.29
CA HIS A 63 -9.50 10.95 7.30
C HIS A 63 -10.10 9.55 7.38
N TYR A 64 -9.22 8.54 7.41
CA TYR A 64 -9.58 7.14 7.58
C TYR A 64 -8.81 6.57 8.76
N HIS A 65 -9.49 5.78 9.57
CA HIS A 65 -8.87 5.01 10.64
C HIS A 65 -8.94 3.53 10.28
N LEU A 66 -7.79 2.88 10.22
CA LEU A 66 -7.69 1.46 9.87
C LEU A 66 -7.28 0.66 11.10
N GLY A 67 -8.04 -0.37 11.39
CA GLY A 67 -7.71 -1.40 12.37
C GLY A 67 -7.25 -2.69 11.71
N GLU A 68 -7.01 -3.71 12.51
CA GLU A 68 -6.56 -5.02 12.05
C GLU A 68 -7.54 -5.64 11.04
N GLY A 69 -7.02 -6.16 9.95
CA GLY A 69 -7.80 -6.77 8.88
C GLY A 69 -8.42 -5.79 7.90
N GLU A 70 -8.23 -4.50 8.11
CA GLU A 70 -8.72 -3.46 7.21
C GLU A 70 -7.64 -3.01 6.24
N PHE A 71 -8.06 -2.52 5.08
CA PHE A 71 -7.13 -1.97 4.10
C PHE A 71 -7.68 -0.71 3.45
N ILE A 72 -6.80 0.06 2.83
CA ILE A 72 -7.15 1.21 2.01
C ILE A 72 -6.40 1.15 0.68
N ILE A 73 -7.08 1.57 -0.39
CA ILE A 73 -6.48 1.69 -1.72
C ILE A 73 -6.17 3.15 -1.98
N VAL A 74 -4.93 3.43 -2.34
CA VAL A 74 -4.49 4.75 -2.77
C VAL A 74 -4.30 4.71 -4.28
N ASN A 75 -5.09 5.48 -5.00
CA ASN A 75 -5.02 5.55 -6.44
C ASN A 75 -3.82 6.36 -6.91
N SER A 76 -3.45 6.16 -8.17
CA SER A 76 -2.40 6.94 -8.82
C SER A 76 -2.72 8.44 -8.74
N ASN A 77 -1.72 9.24 -8.42
CA ASN A 77 -1.81 10.70 -8.25
C ASN A 77 -2.72 11.17 -7.11
N GLU A 78 -3.20 10.28 -6.27
CA GLU A 78 -3.95 10.65 -5.08
C GLU A 78 -3.00 11.06 -3.97
N VAL A 79 -3.19 12.26 -3.45
CA VAL A 79 -2.34 12.79 -2.38
C VAL A 79 -2.74 12.15 -1.06
N HIS A 80 -1.77 11.60 -0.35
CA HIS A 80 -2.04 10.89 0.89
C HIS A 80 -0.97 11.16 1.95
N ALA A 81 -1.36 10.98 3.20
CA ALA A 81 -0.48 11.06 4.35
C ALA A 81 -0.81 9.93 5.33
N ILE A 82 0.19 9.51 6.08
CA ILE A 82 0.06 8.44 7.06
C ILE A 82 0.43 8.97 8.43
N HIS A 83 -0.42 8.72 9.41
CA HIS A 83 -0.16 9.03 10.81
C HIS A 83 -0.24 7.73 11.62
N ALA A 84 0.88 7.30 12.17
CA ALA A 84 0.94 6.15 13.06
C ALA A 84 1.18 6.63 14.49
N ASN A 85 0.11 6.80 15.24
CA ASN A 85 0.17 7.22 16.64
C ASN A 85 0.46 6.05 17.59
N ARG A 86 0.33 4.84 17.11
CA ARG A 86 0.55 3.60 17.85
C ARG A 86 1.37 2.63 17.01
N PRO A 87 2.02 1.64 17.66
CA PRO A 87 2.69 0.58 16.91
C PRO A 87 1.72 -0.11 15.96
N ASN A 88 2.20 -0.40 14.75
CA ASN A 88 1.43 -1.13 13.76
C ASN A 88 2.36 -1.98 12.88
N HIS A 89 1.79 -3.05 12.33
CA HIS A 89 2.38 -3.81 11.23
C HIS A 89 1.43 -3.73 10.06
N THR A 90 1.85 -3.04 9.01
CA THR A 90 1.06 -2.81 7.81
C THR A 90 1.80 -3.33 6.59
N ILE A 91 1.16 -4.20 5.83
CA ILE A 91 1.72 -4.70 4.58
C ILE A 91 1.29 -3.76 3.46
N VAL A 92 2.26 -3.34 2.67
CA VAL A 92 2.05 -2.42 1.55
C VAL A 92 2.34 -3.13 0.25
N LEU A 93 1.36 -3.13 -0.65
CA LEU A 93 1.47 -3.61 -2.02
C LEU A 93 1.42 -2.41 -2.96
N GLN A 94 2.51 -2.17 -3.68
CA GLN A 94 2.61 -1.07 -4.65
C GLN A 94 2.64 -1.67 -6.05
N ILE A 95 1.67 -1.29 -6.88
CA ILE A 95 1.51 -1.81 -8.22
C ILE A 95 1.71 -0.68 -9.23
N PRO A 96 2.78 -0.72 -10.04
CA PRO A 96 2.98 0.29 -11.07
C PRO A 96 1.80 0.35 -12.02
N LEU A 97 1.43 1.56 -12.43
CA LEU A 97 0.23 1.79 -13.23
C LEU A 97 0.26 1.06 -14.58
N ASN A 98 1.46 0.82 -15.14
CA ASN A 98 1.62 0.09 -16.39
C ASN A 98 1.11 -1.36 -16.33
N GLN A 99 0.98 -1.95 -15.14
CA GLN A 99 0.40 -3.29 -14.99
C GLN A 99 -1.09 -3.32 -15.40
N PHE A 100 -1.74 -2.18 -15.41
CA PHE A 100 -3.14 -2.04 -15.79
C PHE A 100 -3.32 -1.53 -17.23
N ALA A 101 -2.24 -1.45 -18.01
CA ALA A 101 -2.26 -0.83 -19.34
C ALA A 101 -3.30 -1.45 -20.29
N SER A 102 -3.53 -2.77 -20.19
CA SER A 102 -4.52 -3.47 -21.02
C SER A 102 -5.96 -3.07 -20.72
N TYR A 103 -6.20 -2.44 -19.57
CA TYR A 103 -7.54 -1.98 -19.16
C TYR A 103 -7.79 -0.52 -19.52
N PHE A 104 -6.75 0.21 -19.93
CA PHE A 104 -6.90 1.60 -20.35
C PHE A 104 -7.48 1.66 -21.78
N LYS A 105 -8.54 2.41 -21.92
CA LYS A 105 -9.16 2.69 -23.23
C LYS A 105 -9.15 4.20 -23.46
N GLY A 106 -8.25 4.67 -24.32
CA GLY A 106 -8.11 6.08 -24.62
C GLY A 106 -7.55 6.86 -23.41
N GLU A 107 -8.20 7.98 -23.06
CA GLU A 107 -7.80 8.84 -21.93
C GLU A 107 -8.44 8.43 -20.59
N GLN A 108 -9.09 7.27 -20.54
CA GLN A 108 -9.75 6.81 -19.32
C GLN A 108 -8.74 6.25 -18.31
N PHE A 109 -8.84 6.74 -17.08
CA PHE A 109 -8.04 6.26 -15.95
C PHE A 109 -8.82 5.21 -15.17
N ILE A 110 -8.11 4.21 -14.67
CA ILE A 110 -8.68 3.27 -13.72
C ILE A 110 -8.66 3.93 -12.35
N TRP A 111 -9.83 3.92 -11.72
CA TRP A 111 -9.99 4.40 -10.35
C TRP A 111 -10.58 3.28 -9.51
N PHE A 112 -9.83 2.87 -8.52
CA PHE A 112 -10.29 1.85 -7.57
C PHE A 112 -11.01 2.52 -6.40
N SER A 113 -12.17 1.99 -6.06
CA SER A 113 -12.89 2.38 -4.86
C SER A 113 -13.44 1.14 -4.19
N HIS A 114 -13.55 1.18 -2.87
CA HIS A 114 -14.30 0.17 -2.16
C HIS A 114 -15.22 0.86 -1.17
N SER A 115 -16.51 0.72 -1.41
CA SER A 115 -17.57 1.29 -0.57
C SER A 115 -18.13 0.26 0.40
N GLU A 116 -17.92 -1.02 0.13
CA GLU A 116 -18.40 -2.12 0.96
C GLU A 116 -17.23 -2.81 1.64
N ARG A 117 -17.27 -2.88 2.96
CA ARG A 117 -16.21 -3.51 3.76
C ARG A 117 -16.38 -5.02 3.95
N THR A 118 -17.37 -5.62 3.29
CA THR A 118 -17.68 -7.06 3.44
C THR A 118 -16.52 -7.97 3.06
N TYR A 119 -15.66 -7.53 2.13
CA TYR A 119 -14.54 -8.32 1.63
C TYR A 119 -13.18 -7.84 2.14
N ASP A 120 -13.13 -6.84 2.99
CA ASP A 120 -11.87 -6.26 3.47
C ASP A 120 -10.96 -7.30 4.09
N GLU A 121 -11.51 -8.15 4.94
CA GLU A 121 -10.75 -9.21 5.61
C GLU A 121 -10.16 -10.22 4.62
N GLN A 122 -10.90 -10.59 3.60
CA GLN A 122 -10.44 -11.53 2.57
C GLN A 122 -9.28 -10.95 1.75
N VAL A 123 -9.39 -9.70 1.35
CA VAL A 123 -8.34 -9.00 0.60
C VAL A 123 -7.11 -8.80 1.47
N ALA A 124 -7.29 -8.34 2.71
CA ALA A 124 -6.19 -8.18 3.64
C ALA A 124 -5.47 -9.51 3.90
N CYS A 125 -6.20 -10.58 4.15
CA CYS A 125 -5.62 -11.91 4.35
C CYS A 125 -4.82 -12.39 3.14
N LEU A 126 -5.29 -12.12 1.94
CA LEU A 126 -4.56 -12.46 0.71
C LEU A 126 -3.21 -11.73 0.65
N ILE A 127 -3.20 -10.44 0.95
CA ILE A 127 -1.97 -9.63 0.99
C ILE A 127 -1.02 -10.14 2.09
N PHE A 128 -1.54 -10.49 3.26
CA PHE A 128 -0.71 -11.05 4.34
C PHE A 128 -0.09 -12.38 3.94
N ARG A 129 -0.82 -13.23 3.23
CA ARG A 129 -0.28 -14.49 2.70
C ARG A 129 0.80 -14.25 1.67
N MET A 130 0.59 -13.31 0.76
CA MET A 130 1.62 -12.93 -0.21
C MET A 130 2.91 -12.52 0.49
N TYR A 131 2.82 -11.68 1.50
CA TYR A 131 3.98 -11.22 2.24
C TYR A 131 4.66 -12.34 3.01
N LYS A 132 3.90 -13.23 3.63
CA LYS A 132 4.44 -14.41 4.33
C LYS A 132 5.23 -15.30 3.37
N VAL A 133 4.67 -15.62 2.21
CA VAL A 133 5.34 -16.42 1.19
C VAL A 133 6.60 -15.73 0.68
N TYR A 134 6.52 -14.42 0.46
CA TYR A 134 7.65 -13.59 0.05
C TYR A 134 8.80 -13.67 1.07
N ARG A 135 8.49 -13.63 2.36
CA ARG A 135 9.48 -13.70 3.44
C ARG A 135 10.11 -15.09 3.58
N MET A 136 9.33 -16.14 3.40
CA MET A 136 9.80 -17.52 3.56
C MET A 136 10.70 -17.98 2.45
N GLN A 137 10.48 -17.53 1.22
CA GLN A 137 11.29 -17.85 0.04
C GLN A 137 11.55 -19.37 -0.15
N THR A 138 10.51 -20.17 0.07
CA THR A 138 10.55 -21.59 -0.24
C THR A 138 10.58 -21.82 -1.75
N ASP A 139 10.99 -23.00 -2.20
CA ASP A 139 11.06 -23.31 -3.63
C ASP A 139 9.73 -23.04 -4.33
N GLY A 140 9.77 -22.27 -5.43
CA GLY A 140 8.57 -21.90 -6.19
C GLY A 140 7.75 -20.76 -5.58
N TYR A 141 8.28 -20.06 -4.58
CA TYR A 141 7.55 -18.96 -3.91
C TYR A 141 7.13 -17.86 -4.89
N ASP A 142 7.90 -17.61 -5.92
CA ASP A 142 7.61 -16.63 -6.94
C ASP A 142 6.32 -16.97 -7.71
N PHE A 143 6.15 -18.22 -8.09
CA PHE A 143 4.91 -18.69 -8.74
C PHE A 143 3.71 -18.60 -7.80
N GLU A 144 3.89 -18.94 -6.53
CA GLU A 144 2.83 -18.87 -5.54
C GLU A 144 2.37 -17.41 -5.34
N ILE A 145 3.30 -16.48 -5.20
CA ILE A 145 2.99 -15.05 -5.06
C ILE A 145 2.28 -14.54 -6.31
N LEU A 146 2.78 -14.84 -7.50
CA LEU A 146 2.18 -14.40 -8.75
C LEU A 146 0.76 -14.96 -8.92
N SER A 147 0.51 -16.18 -8.47
CA SER A 147 -0.84 -16.76 -8.51
C SER A 147 -1.83 -16.03 -7.60
N MET A 148 -1.36 -15.49 -6.48
CA MET A 148 -2.18 -14.67 -5.59
C MET A 148 -2.36 -13.24 -6.10
N PHE A 149 -1.36 -12.72 -6.81
CA PHE A 149 -1.42 -11.37 -7.37
C PHE A 149 -2.40 -11.27 -8.55
N TYR A 150 -2.38 -12.23 -9.46
CA TYR A 150 -3.27 -12.28 -10.62
C TYR A 150 -4.62 -12.89 -10.26
#